data_e641de896a49fd0af9db1323e9338c26
#
_entry.id   e641de896a49fd0af9db1323e9338c26
#
_cell.length_a   1.000
_cell.length_b   1.000
_cell.length_c   1.000
_cell.angle_alpha   90.00
_cell.angle_beta   90.00
_cell.angle_gamma   90.00
#
_symmetry.space_group_name_H-M   'P 1'
#
loop_
_entity.id
_entity.type
_entity.pdbx_description
1 polymer ?
#
loop_
_entity_poly.entity_id
_entity_poly.type
_entity_poly.pdbx_seq_one_letter_code
_entity_poly.pdbx_strand_id
1 'polypeptide(L)'
;MTENSQGRRGRPANEALGQTIVDAACELFVELGFQATTLDKVAQRAKISKLSIYRHFENKEALFSAAIAAGCHQFAQALFEGVDGSAEDQLMAVGSSLLRTLLRPDVRNVEAMIMADNTNQKSLSKLHYEARPAHVIAQIEALLRQLHAKALLNVPDPLWSARLFAALFKGSDLLMIARFDQARAEDEIESYCRSAVAMFIAAHGSNDHAGGHLPAPRSKNKI
;
A
#
# COMPACT_ATOMS: atom_id res chain seq x y z
N MET A 1 47.35 -27.21 -1.34
CA MET A 1 46.08 -26.83 -1.96
C MET A 1 45.14 -26.34 -0.85
N THR A 2 45.14 -25.05 -0.63
CA THR A 2 44.31 -24.39 0.41
C THR A 2 43.28 -23.58 -0.33
N GLU A 3 42.03 -24.06 -0.35
CA GLU A 3 40.90 -23.33 -0.92
C GLU A 3 40.51 -22.14 -0.02
N ASN A 4 40.50 -21.00 -0.65
CA ASN A 4 40.18 -19.69 -0.11
C ASN A 4 38.65 -19.53 -0.04
N SER A 5 38.04 -19.68 1.15
CA SER A 5 36.64 -19.39 1.41
C SER A 5 36.47 -18.01 2.04
N GLN A 6 36.71 -16.94 1.27
CA GLN A 6 36.36 -15.59 1.64
C GLN A 6 35.33 -15.05 0.64
N GLY A 7 34.05 -14.97 1.03
CA GLY A 7 33.06 -14.33 0.16
C GLY A 7 31.60 -14.35 0.60
N ARG A 8 31.24 -14.46 1.90
CA ARG A 8 29.78 -14.47 2.27
C ARG A 8 29.38 -13.76 3.57
N ARG A 9 30.26 -13.04 4.25
CA ARG A 9 29.96 -12.38 5.55
C ARG A 9 29.41 -10.96 5.46
N GLY A 10 29.44 -10.28 4.32
CA GLY A 10 29.06 -8.85 4.23
C GLY A 10 27.59 -8.59 3.91
N ARG A 11 26.94 -9.46 3.14
CA ARG A 11 25.57 -9.19 2.61
C ARG A 11 24.48 -9.27 3.68
N PRO A 12 24.39 -10.31 4.53
CA PRO A 12 23.34 -10.37 5.57
C PRO A 12 23.47 -9.25 6.63
N ALA A 13 24.68 -8.90 7.03
CA ALA A 13 24.91 -7.82 8.00
C ALA A 13 24.54 -6.44 7.44
N ASN A 14 24.75 -6.23 6.14
CA ASN A 14 24.39 -4.98 5.47
C ASN A 14 22.87 -4.83 5.31
N GLU A 15 22.17 -5.91 5.00
CA GLU A 15 20.70 -5.93 4.90
C GLU A 15 20.05 -5.69 6.28
N ALA A 16 20.55 -6.32 7.35
CA ALA A 16 20.09 -6.10 8.72
C ALA A 16 20.30 -4.65 9.18
N LEU A 17 21.44 -4.03 8.81
CA LEU A 17 21.69 -2.64 9.11
C LEU A 17 20.75 -1.71 8.35
N GLY A 18 20.47 -2.01 7.08
CA GLY A 18 19.48 -1.27 6.28
C GLY A 18 18.10 -1.29 6.93
N GLN A 19 17.65 -2.45 7.42
CA GLN A 19 16.37 -2.57 8.12
C GLN A 19 16.35 -1.76 9.43
N THR A 20 17.42 -1.81 10.24
CA THR A 20 17.54 -1.00 11.46
C THR A 20 17.41 0.50 11.19
N ILE A 21 17.99 0.97 10.08
CA ILE A 21 17.87 2.38 9.66
C ILE A 21 16.43 2.71 9.29
N VAL A 22 15.78 1.84 8.54
CA VAL A 22 14.40 2.00 8.09
C VAL A 22 13.44 2.04 9.28
N ASP A 23 13.59 1.13 10.24
CA ASP A 23 12.75 1.06 11.44
C ASP A 23 12.86 2.35 12.28
N ALA A 24 14.09 2.81 12.53
CA ALA A 24 14.33 4.07 13.23
C ALA A 24 13.77 5.29 12.49
N ALA A 25 13.83 5.27 11.17
CA ALA A 25 13.26 6.33 10.33
C ALA A 25 11.73 6.33 10.36
N CYS A 26 11.10 5.15 10.30
CA CYS A 26 9.64 5.01 10.43
C CYS A 26 9.13 5.64 11.72
N GLU A 27 9.74 5.29 12.86
CA GLU A 27 9.38 5.86 14.18
C GLU A 27 9.47 7.38 14.17
N LEU A 28 10.59 7.93 13.69
CA LEU A 28 10.82 9.37 13.67
C LEU A 28 9.93 10.12 12.70
N PHE A 29 9.62 9.55 11.54
CA PHE A 29 8.67 10.16 10.60
C PHE A 29 7.26 10.22 11.19
N VAL A 30 6.84 9.21 11.92
CA VAL A 30 5.54 9.22 12.62
C VAL A 30 5.53 10.20 13.79
N GLU A 31 6.60 10.24 14.59
CA GLU A 31 6.70 11.09 15.78
C GLU A 31 6.83 12.58 15.44
N LEU A 32 7.68 12.92 14.48
CA LEU A 32 8.13 14.31 14.22
C LEU A 32 7.63 14.87 12.89
N GLY A 33 7.12 14.02 12.01
CA GLY A 33 6.85 14.38 10.63
C GLY A 33 8.10 14.39 9.74
N PHE A 34 7.90 14.52 8.43
CA PHE A 34 8.99 14.48 7.45
C PHE A 34 9.99 15.63 7.65
N GLN A 35 9.52 16.87 7.84
CA GLN A 35 10.39 18.06 7.92
C GLN A 35 11.32 18.03 9.12
N ALA A 36 10.78 17.74 10.31
CA ALA A 36 11.57 17.77 11.56
C ALA A 36 12.45 16.53 11.76
N THR A 37 12.27 15.48 10.96
CA THR A 37 13.14 14.30 10.92
C THR A 37 14.39 14.62 10.10
N THR A 38 15.56 14.43 10.72
CA THR A 38 16.87 14.59 10.07
C THR A 38 17.63 13.27 10.09
N LEU A 39 18.57 13.08 9.15
CA LEU A 39 19.42 11.87 9.13
C LEU A 39 20.28 11.75 10.39
N ASP A 40 20.61 12.88 11.06
CA ASP A 40 21.31 12.87 12.35
C ASP A 40 20.45 12.26 13.47
N LYS A 41 19.17 12.62 13.53
CA LYS A 41 18.22 12.02 14.47
C LYS A 41 18.03 10.54 14.21
N VAL A 42 17.96 10.13 12.93
CA VAL A 42 17.87 8.72 12.54
C VAL A 42 19.13 7.96 12.97
N ALA A 43 20.32 8.52 12.71
CA ALA A 43 21.59 7.93 13.13
C ALA A 43 21.64 7.73 14.66
N GLN A 44 21.21 8.74 15.41
CA GLN A 44 21.14 8.70 16.87
C GLN A 44 20.15 7.62 17.35
N ARG A 45 18.93 7.56 16.79
CA ARG A 45 17.89 6.59 17.14
C ARG A 45 18.35 5.15 16.83
N ALA A 46 18.95 4.93 15.66
CA ALA A 46 19.47 3.64 15.22
C ALA A 46 20.81 3.27 15.89
N LYS A 47 21.43 4.18 16.66
CA LYS A 47 22.75 4.01 17.30
C LYS A 47 23.88 3.69 16.33
N ILE A 48 23.91 4.37 15.19
CA ILE A 48 24.89 4.20 14.13
C ILE A 48 25.49 5.53 13.68
N SER A 49 26.51 5.49 12.81
CA SER A 49 27.05 6.70 12.23
C SER A 49 26.16 7.23 11.09
N LYS A 50 26.12 8.54 10.89
CA LYS A 50 25.46 9.18 9.74
C LYS A 50 26.04 8.66 8.40
N LEU A 51 27.34 8.36 8.35
CA LEU A 51 27.98 7.77 7.20
C LEU A 51 27.40 6.39 6.86
N SER A 52 26.99 5.62 7.84
CA SER A 52 26.33 4.34 7.64
C SER A 52 24.97 4.53 6.93
N ILE A 53 24.23 5.59 7.24
CA ILE A 53 22.97 5.90 6.55
C ILE A 53 23.23 6.23 5.08
N TYR A 54 24.20 7.09 4.78
CA TYR A 54 24.54 7.47 3.40
C TYR A 54 25.06 6.31 2.53
N ARG A 55 25.54 5.23 3.14
CA ARG A 55 25.89 4.00 2.40
C ARG A 55 24.68 3.21 1.95
N HIS A 56 23.52 3.41 2.57
CA HIS A 56 22.27 2.70 2.25
C HIS A 56 21.27 3.57 1.52
N PHE A 57 21.24 4.88 1.84
CA PHE A 57 20.23 5.81 1.32
C PHE A 57 20.92 7.11 0.88
N GLU A 58 20.64 7.50 -0.35
CA GLU A 58 21.21 8.69 -0.97
C GLU A 58 20.79 9.99 -0.24
N ASN A 59 19.54 10.06 0.19
CA ASN A 59 18.95 11.23 0.81
C ASN A 59 17.78 10.84 1.75
N LYS A 60 17.16 11.83 2.38
CA LYS A 60 16.04 11.63 3.30
C LYS A 60 14.79 11.13 2.56
N GLU A 61 14.59 11.55 1.34
CA GLU A 61 13.48 11.13 0.48
C GLU A 61 13.57 9.64 0.12
N ALA A 62 14.77 9.16 -0.21
CA ALA A 62 15.02 7.74 -0.46
C ALA A 62 14.77 6.89 0.79
N LEU A 63 15.21 7.39 1.96
CA LEU A 63 14.94 6.75 3.25
C LEU A 63 13.45 6.75 3.59
N PHE A 64 12.74 7.84 3.32
CA PHE A 64 11.29 7.93 3.50
C PHE A 64 10.55 6.92 2.62
N SER A 65 10.90 6.83 1.33
CA SER A 65 10.33 5.84 0.41
C SER A 65 10.56 4.41 0.90
N ALA A 66 11.77 4.11 1.38
CA ALA A 66 12.09 2.80 1.94
C ALA A 66 11.30 2.51 3.23
N ALA A 67 11.13 3.52 4.10
CA ALA A 67 10.32 3.41 5.31
C ALA A 67 8.84 3.12 5.00
N ILE A 68 8.27 3.83 4.02
CA ILE A 68 6.92 3.55 3.53
C ILE A 68 6.83 2.13 2.95
N ALA A 69 7.79 1.74 2.10
CA ALA A 69 7.82 0.44 1.45
C ALA A 69 7.96 -0.72 2.45
N ALA A 70 8.82 -0.58 3.47
CA ALA A 70 9.04 -1.63 4.49
C ALA A 70 7.77 -1.92 5.29
N GLY A 71 7.03 -0.88 5.68
CA GLY A 71 5.70 -1.05 6.30
C GLY A 71 4.68 -1.73 5.37
N CYS A 72 4.97 -1.79 4.07
CA CYS A 72 4.07 -2.31 3.03
C CYS A 72 4.37 -3.74 2.59
N HIS A 73 5.66 -4.18 2.59
CA HIS A 73 6.00 -5.49 2.06
C HIS A 73 5.31 -6.64 2.80
N GLN A 74 5.28 -6.58 4.12
CA GLN A 74 4.54 -7.56 4.93
C GLN A 74 3.04 -7.51 4.66
N PHE A 75 2.55 -6.33 4.28
CA PHE A 75 1.14 -6.07 4.11
C PHE A 75 0.62 -6.43 2.71
N ALA A 76 1.35 -6.08 1.66
CA ALA A 76 0.95 -6.40 0.29
C ALA A 76 0.94 -7.92 0.03
N GLN A 77 1.86 -8.68 0.64
CA GLN A 77 1.82 -10.15 0.63
C GLN A 77 0.57 -10.67 1.34
N ALA A 78 0.27 -10.17 2.55
CA ALA A 78 -0.89 -10.60 3.33
C ALA A 78 -2.25 -10.30 2.66
N LEU A 79 -2.33 -9.26 1.80
CA LEU A 79 -3.55 -8.93 1.06
C LEU A 79 -4.01 -10.04 0.10
N PHE A 80 -3.07 -10.82 -0.44
CA PHE A 80 -3.30 -11.76 -1.53
C PHE A 80 -2.89 -13.20 -1.17
N GLU A 81 -2.39 -13.45 0.05
CA GLU A 81 -2.07 -14.79 0.54
C GLU A 81 -3.37 -15.57 0.83
N GLY A 82 -3.47 -16.78 0.25
CA GLY A 82 -4.57 -17.69 0.51
C GLY A 82 -5.93 -17.24 -0.07
N VAL A 83 -5.91 -16.37 -1.06
CA VAL A 83 -7.13 -15.87 -1.72
C VAL A 83 -7.59 -16.87 -2.77
N ASP A 84 -8.30 -17.90 -2.32
CA ASP A 84 -8.94 -18.94 -3.14
C ASP A 84 -10.47 -18.83 -3.06
N GLY A 85 -11.16 -19.60 -3.87
CA GLY A 85 -12.62 -19.65 -3.87
C GLY A 85 -13.28 -18.91 -5.03
N SER A 86 -14.52 -18.51 -4.85
CA SER A 86 -15.30 -17.75 -5.85
C SER A 86 -14.70 -16.34 -6.07
N ALA A 87 -15.13 -15.67 -7.14
CA ALA A 87 -14.74 -14.26 -7.37
C ALA A 87 -15.15 -13.37 -6.18
N GLU A 88 -16.31 -13.65 -5.57
CA GLU A 88 -16.79 -12.94 -4.39
C GLU A 88 -15.86 -13.16 -3.19
N ASP A 89 -15.48 -14.40 -2.88
CA ASP A 89 -14.58 -14.72 -1.78
C ASP A 89 -13.22 -14.01 -1.93
N GLN A 90 -12.68 -14.05 -3.15
CA GLN A 90 -11.40 -13.41 -3.47
C GLN A 90 -11.47 -11.88 -3.31
N LEU A 91 -12.51 -11.23 -3.83
CA LEU A 91 -12.71 -9.79 -3.70
C LEU A 91 -13.02 -9.38 -2.26
N MET A 92 -13.77 -10.19 -1.52
CA MET A 92 -14.03 -9.98 -0.09
C MET A 92 -12.74 -10.02 0.74
N ALA A 93 -11.88 -11.00 0.51
CA ALA A 93 -10.60 -11.12 1.21
C ALA A 93 -9.72 -9.88 0.96
N VAL A 94 -9.56 -9.49 -0.31
CA VAL A 94 -8.77 -8.32 -0.69
C VAL A 94 -9.37 -7.02 -0.17
N GLY A 95 -10.66 -6.80 -0.33
CA GLY A 95 -11.35 -5.59 0.12
C GLY A 95 -11.31 -5.42 1.63
N SER A 96 -11.59 -6.48 2.38
CA SER A 96 -11.55 -6.48 3.84
C SER A 96 -10.13 -6.21 4.37
N SER A 97 -9.13 -6.84 3.80
CA SER A 97 -7.74 -6.63 4.17
C SER A 97 -7.30 -5.20 3.84
N LEU A 98 -7.69 -4.67 2.67
CA LEU A 98 -7.41 -3.29 2.28
C LEU A 98 -8.05 -2.28 3.26
N LEU A 99 -9.34 -2.43 3.58
CA LEU A 99 -10.02 -1.52 4.50
C LEU A 99 -9.42 -1.55 5.90
N ARG A 100 -9.18 -2.74 6.47
CA ARG A 100 -8.53 -2.87 7.78
C ARG A 100 -7.17 -2.18 7.81
N THR A 101 -6.42 -2.24 6.72
CA THR A 101 -5.14 -1.52 6.62
C THR A 101 -5.31 -0.02 6.59
N LEU A 102 -6.22 0.47 5.79
CA LEU A 102 -6.49 1.88 5.71
C LEU A 102 -6.97 2.46 7.05
N LEU A 103 -7.64 1.63 7.87
CA LEU A 103 -8.09 1.99 9.22
C LEU A 103 -6.96 1.99 10.27
N ARG A 104 -5.81 1.39 10.00
CA ARG A 104 -4.69 1.36 10.96
C ARG A 104 -4.20 2.77 11.28
N PRO A 105 -3.95 3.07 12.57
CA PRO A 105 -3.48 4.40 13.01
C PRO A 105 -2.16 4.81 12.34
N ASP A 106 -1.18 3.89 12.21
CA ASP A 106 0.12 4.16 11.60
C ASP A 106 -0.01 4.55 10.12
N VAL A 107 -0.90 3.89 9.37
CA VAL A 107 -1.18 4.21 7.97
C VAL A 107 -1.81 5.60 7.83
N ARG A 108 -2.82 5.89 8.65
CA ARG A 108 -3.51 7.19 8.65
C ARG A 108 -2.58 8.34 9.07
N ASN A 109 -1.69 8.09 10.03
CA ASN A 109 -0.72 9.08 10.49
C ASN A 109 0.27 9.47 9.38
N VAL A 110 0.72 8.51 8.57
CA VAL A 110 1.57 8.79 7.40
C VAL A 110 0.84 9.65 6.37
N GLU A 111 -0.42 9.32 6.05
CA GLU A 111 -1.22 10.13 5.13
C GLU A 111 -1.45 11.55 5.66
N ALA A 112 -1.79 11.68 6.94
CA ALA A 112 -1.96 12.97 7.60
C ALA A 112 -0.68 13.81 7.59
N MET A 113 0.47 13.18 7.85
CA MET A 113 1.80 13.82 7.79
C MET A 113 2.10 14.36 6.40
N ILE A 114 1.84 13.58 5.34
CA ILE A 114 2.06 14.02 3.95
C ILE A 114 1.16 15.21 3.62
N MET A 115 -0.11 15.16 4.04
CA MET A 115 -1.05 16.24 3.78
C MET A 115 -0.74 17.53 4.55
N ALA A 116 -0.11 17.42 5.71
CA ALA A 116 0.30 18.57 6.52
C ALA A 116 1.60 19.24 6.02
N ASP A 117 2.40 18.58 5.18
CA ASP A 117 3.66 19.13 4.68
C ASP A 117 3.43 20.04 3.47
N ASN A 118 3.22 21.32 3.73
CA ASN A 118 2.98 22.34 2.69
C ASN A 118 4.22 22.62 1.80
N THR A 119 5.41 22.21 2.22
CA THR A 119 6.66 22.52 1.52
C THR A 119 6.99 21.48 0.45
N ASN A 120 6.85 20.20 0.81
CA ASN A 120 7.22 19.07 -0.07
C ASN A 120 6.02 18.17 -0.40
N GLN A 121 4.79 18.60 -0.15
CA GLN A 121 3.59 17.78 -0.30
C GLN A 121 3.52 17.06 -1.65
N LYS A 122 3.81 17.75 -2.75
CA LYS A 122 3.76 17.15 -4.09
C LYS A 122 4.79 16.03 -4.26
N SER A 123 6.02 16.24 -3.77
CA SER A 123 7.09 15.25 -3.84
C SER A 123 6.81 14.06 -2.94
N LEU A 124 6.41 14.30 -1.69
CA LEU A 124 6.07 13.25 -0.73
C LEU A 124 4.84 12.45 -1.16
N SER A 125 3.82 13.10 -1.71
CA SER A 125 2.64 12.42 -2.24
C SER A 125 3.00 11.50 -3.40
N LYS A 126 3.92 11.91 -4.28
CA LYS A 126 4.41 11.07 -5.37
C LYS A 126 5.17 9.85 -4.85
N LEU A 127 6.13 10.08 -3.94
CA LEU A 127 6.91 9.01 -3.32
C LEU A 127 6.02 8.01 -2.58
N HIS A 128 5.05 8.51 -1.81
CA HIS A 128 4.08 7.66 -1.11
C HIS A 128 3.23 6.84 -2.09
N TYR A 129 2.74 7.47 -3.18
CA TYR A 129 1.93 6.78 -4.18
C TYR A 129 2.72 5.64 -4.85
N GLU A 130 3.95 5.92 -5.27
CA GLU A 130 4.82 4.95 -5.93
C GLU A 130 5.24 3.81 -4.99
N ALA A 131 5.53 4.13 -3.74
CA ALA A 131 5.95 3.14 -2.76
C ALA A 131 4.84 2.17 -2.34
N ARG A 132 3.57 2.56 -2.39
CA ARG A 132 2.47 1.76 -1.82
C ARG A 132 1.22 1.65 -2.71
N PRO A 133 0.40 2.69 -2.89
CA PRO A 133 -0.87 2.56 -3.61
C PRO A 133 -0.72 1.96 -5.00
N ALA A 134 0.34 2.32 -5.73
CA ALA A 134 0.60 1.80 -7.06
C ALA A 134 0.80 0.27 -7.07
N HIS A 135 1.51 -0.27 -6.07
CA HIS A 135 1.70 -1.72 -5.92
C HIS A 135 0.39 -2.45 -5.61
N VAL A 136 -0.41 -1.91 -4.69
CA VAL A 136 -1.72 -2.49 -4.34
C VAL A 136 -2.63 -2.51 -5.57
N ILE A 137 -2.68 -1.41 -6.32
CA ILE A 137 -3.47 -1.33 -7.56
C ILE A 137 -2.99 -2.36 -8.58
N ALA A 138 -1.67 -2.53 -8.78
CA ALA A 138 -1.12 -3.52 -9.71
C ALA A 138 -1.48 -4.97 -9.32
N GLN A 139 -1.51 -5.27 -8.02
CA GLN A 139 -1.92 -6.60 -7.55
C GLN A 139 -3.42 -6.85 -7.71
N ILE A 140 -4.27 -5.85 -7.43
CA ILE A 140 -5.72 -5.93 -7.71
C ILE A 140 -5.95 -6.09 -9.22
N GLU A 141 -5.22 -5.36 -10.05
CA GLU A 141 -5.28 -5.49 -11.51
C GLU A 141 -4.94 -6.93 -11.96
N ALA A 142 -3.88 -7.51 -11.41
CA ALA A 142 -3.49 -8.89 -11.72
C ALA A 142 -4.58 -9.90 -11.33
N LEU A 143 -5.18 -9.74 -10.15
CA LEU A 143 -6.31 -10.55 -9.72
C LEU A 143 -7.51 -10.42 -10.68
N LEU A 144 -7.89 -9.19 -11.02
CA LEU A 144 -9.02 -8.94 -11.93
C LEU A 144 -8.78 -9.51 -13.33
N ARG A 145 -7.54 -9.45 -13.85
CA ARG A 145 -7.15 -10.11 -15.10
C ARG A 145 -7.33 -11.62 -15.03
N GLN A 146 -6.97 -12.24 -13.91
CA GLN A 146 -7.16 -13.68 -13.70
C GLN A 146 -8.65 -14.06 -13.66
N LEU A 147 -9.48 -13.29 -12.93
CA LEU A 147 -10.92 -13.51 -12.84
C LEU A 147 -11.60 -13.33 -14.20
N HIS A 148 -11.15 -12.35 -14.99
CA HIS A 148 -11.64 -12.15 -16.36
C HIS A 148 -11.23 -13.31 -17.29
N ALA A 149 -9.99 -13.74 -17.24
CA ALA A 149 -9.49 -14.86 -18.06
C ALA A 149 -10.20 -16.19 -17.73
N LYS A 150 -10.66 -16.37 -16.49
CA LYS A 150 -11.48 -17.51 -16.04
C LYS A 150 -12.99 -17.33 -16.35
N ALA A 151 -13.39 -16.24 -16.99
CA ALA A 151 -14.79 -15.87 -17.25
C ALA A 151 -15.67 -15.76 -15.98
N LEU A 152 -15.04 -15.53 -14.81
CA LEU A 152 -15.74 -15.32 -13.54
C LEU A 152 -16.25 -13.88 -13.41
N LEU A 153 -15.59 -12.93 -14.05
CA LEU A 153 -16.01 -11.53 -14.15
C LEU A 153 -15.74 -11.00 -15.57
N ASN A 154 -16.55 -10.04 -16.00
CA ASN A 154 -16.32 -9.29 -17.23
C ASN A 154 -15.60 -7.97 -16.91
N VAL A 155 -14.27 -7.95 -17.04
CA VAL A 155 -13.43 -6.80 -16.71
C VAL A 155 -12.65 -6.37 -17.96
N PRO A 156 -13.25 -5.53 -18.84
CA PRO A 156 -12.61 -5.14 -20.10
C PRO A 156 -11.39 -4.23 -19.90
N ASP A 157 -11.37 -3.41 -18.85
CA ASP A 157 -10.23 -2.59 -18.45
C ASP A 157 -9.83 -2.91 -17.00
N PRO A 158 -8.94 -3.91 -16.78
CA PRO A 158 -8.56 -4.36 -15.45
C PRO A 158 -7.87 -3.27 -14.61
N LEU A 159 -7.07 -2.40 -15.22
CA LEU A 159 -6.38 -1.32 -14.49
C LEU A 159 -7.38 -0.28 -13.98
N TRP A 160 -8.33 0.13 -14.82
CA TRP A 160 -9.35 1.10 -14.42
C TRP A 160 -10.27 0.49 -13.35
N SER A 161 -10.70 -0.75 -13.54
CA SER A 161 -11.50 -1.48 -12.57
C SER A 161 -10.78 -1.68 -11.23
N ALA A 162 -9.47 -1.92 -11.24
CA ALA A 162 -8.66 -2.01 -10.01
C ALA A 162 -8.62 -0.68 -9.24
N ARG A 163 -8.51 0.44 -9.96
CA ARG A 163 -8.58 1.78 -9.36
C ARG A 163 -9.94 2.07 -8.74
N LEU A 164 -11.02 1.70 -9.43
CA LEU A 164 -12.39 1.85 -8.92
C LEU A 164 -12.62 0.96 -7.71
N PHE A 165 -12.18 -0.29 -7.75
CA PHE A 165 -12.26 -1.20 -6.61
C PHE A 165 -11.53 -0.64 -5.39
N ALA A 166 -10.29 -0.20 -5.54
CA ALA A 166 -9.55 0.42 -4.44
C ALA A 166 -10.22 1.70 -3.91
N ALA A 167 -10.85 2.49 -4.79
CA ALA A 167 -11.55 3.72 -4.42
C ALA A 167 -12.78 3.46 -3.55
N LEU A 168 -13.50 2.35 -3.74
CA LEU A 168 -14.63 1.96 -2.88
C LEU A 168 -14.24 1.89 -1.41
N PHE A 169 -13.02 1.42 -1.11
CA PHE A 169 -12.53 1.30 0.26
C PHE A 169 -11.84 2.57 0.73
N LYS A 170 -11.03 3.22 -0.11
CA LYS A 170 -10.30 4.44 0.23
C LYS A 170 -11.22 5.65 0.42
N GLY A 171 -12.34 5.69 -0.26
CA GLY A 171 -13.35 6.76 -0.16
C GLY A 171 -14.41 6.52 0.92
N SER A 172 -14.30 5.46 1.73
CA SER A 172 -15.33 5.16 2.73
C SER A 172 -15.37 6.21 3.84
N ASP A 173 -16.57 6.52 4.34
CA ASP A 173 -16.77 7.38 5.51
C ASP A 173 -16.20 6.77 6.79
N LEU A 174 -16.06 5.44 6.86
CA LEU A 174 -15.39 4.74 7.95
C LEU A 174 -13.99 5.28 8.21
N LEU A 175 -13.25 5.67 7.17
CA LEU A 175 -11.93 6.30 7.29
C LEU A 175 -12.01 7.71 7.88
N MET A 176 -13.08 8.45 7.59
CA MET A 176 -13.30 9.77 8.15
C MET A 176 -13.68 9.66 9.63
N ILE A 177 -14.63 8.78 9.95
CA ILE A 177 -15.10 8.55 11.33
C ILE A 177 -13.95 8.04 12.20
N ALA A 178 -13.11 7.16 11.70
CA ALA A 178 -11.94 6.65 12.42
C ALA A 178 -10.92 7.74 12.83
N ARG A 179 -11.04 8.98 12.35
CA ARG A 179 -10.19 10.11 12.79
C ARG A 179 -10.59 10.68 14.15
N PHE A 180 -11.84 10.53 14.54
CA PHE A 180 -12.38 11.07 15.79
C PHE A 180 -13.03 10.00 16.69
N ASP A 181 -13.34 8.82 16.17
CA ASP A 181 -13.80 7.66 16.90
C ASP A 181 -12.86 6.47 16.61
N GLN A 182 -12.23 5.92 17.64
CA GLN A 182 -11.05 5.06 17.46
C GLN A 182 -11.38 3.62 17.10
N ALA A 183 -12.56 3.12 17.42
CA ALA A 183 -12.90 1.71 17.21
C ALA A 183 -14.05 1.57 16.22
N ARG A 184 -13.77 0.94 15.09
CA ARG A 184 -14.82 0.44 14.20
C ARG A 184 -15.17 -0.98 14.60
N ALA A 185 -16.46 -1.26 14.74
CA ALA A 185 -16.94 -2.60 15.00
C ALA A 185 -16.63 -3.51 13.79
N GLU A 186 -16.20 -4.73 14.04
CA GLU A 186 -15.79 -5.67 12.99
C GLU A 186 -16.96 -6.01 12.06
N ASP A 187 -18.17 -6.09 12.58
CA ASP A 187 -19.41 -6.31 11.82
C ASP A 187 -19.73 -5.13 10.87
N GLU A 188 -19.40 -3.90 11.26
CA GLU A 188 -19.55 -2.72 10.41
C GLU A 188 -18.56 -2.78 9.22
N ILE A 189 -17.31 -3.13 9.49
CA ILE A 189 -16.28 -3.31 8.46
C ILE A 189 -16.71 -4.42 7.49
N GLU A 190 -17.14 -5.56 8.00
CA GLU A 190 -17.59 -6.68 7.18
C GLU A 190 -18.81 -6.34 6.34
N SER A 191 -19.80 -5.67 6.93
CA SER A 191 -21.01 -5.23 6.24
C SER A 191 -20.71 -4.26 5.10
N TYR A 192 -19.81 -3.29 5.35
CA TYR A 192 -19.34 -2.37 4.32
C TYR A 192 -18.64 -3.11 3.17
N CYS A 193 -17.70 -4.00 3.49
CA CYS A 193 -16.96 -4.77 2.50
C CYS A 193 -17.89 -5.62 1.64
N ARG A 194 -18.86 -6.31 2.25
CA ARG A 194 -19.87 -7.11 1.56
C ARG A 194 -20.67 -6.28 0.55
N SER A 195 -21.11 -5.10 0.96
CA SER A 195 -21.87 -4.18 0.11
C SER A 195 -21.03 -3.64 -1.05
N ALA A 196 -19.77 -3.25 -0.77
CA ALA A 196 -18.85 -2.74 -1.80
C ALA A 196 -18.50 -3.81 -2.84
N VAL A 197 -18.23 -5.03 -2.38
CA VAL A 197 -17.93 -6.17 -3.27
C VAL A 197 -19.15 -6.56 -4.10
N ALA A 198 -20.33 -6.64 -3.48
CA ALA A 198 -21.57 -6.95 -4.21
C ALA A 198 -21.84 -5.92 -5.32
N MET A 199 -21.67 -4.63 -5.03
CA MET A 199 -21.80 -3.55 -6.01
C MET A 199 -20.76 -3.70 -7.15
N PHE A 200 -19.52 -4.01 -6.83
CA PHE A 200 -18.47 -4.21 -7.82
C PHE A 200 -18.77 -5.42 -8.73
N ILE A 201 -19.20 -6.54 -8.15
CA ILE A 201 -19.58 -7.74 -8.89
C ILE A 201 -20.81 -7.47 -9.77
N ALA A 202 -21.82 -6.75 -9.28
CA ALA A 202 -22.99 -6.38 -10.07
C ALA A 202 -22.61 -5.57 -11.33
N ALA A 203 -21.58 -4.74 -11.25
CA ALA A 203 -21.07 -3.95 -12.37
C ALA A 203 -20.20 -4.76 -13.35
N HIS A 204 -19.62 -5.88 -12.91
CA HIS A 204 -18.66 -6.69 -13.67
C HIS A 204 -19.10 -8.16 -13.85
N GLY A 205 -20.31 -8.52 -13.47
CA GLY A 205 -20.83 -9.87 -13.63
C GLY A 205 -20.86 -10.30 -15.11
N SER A 206 -20.66 -11.58 -15.38
CA SER A 206 -20.83 -12.15 -16.72
C SER A 206 -22.26 -11.91 -17.21
N ASN A 207 -22.41 -11.50 -18.47
CA ASN A 207 -23.59 -10.94 -19.13
C ASN A 207 -24.86 -11.84 -19.21
N ASP A 208 -25.24 -12.55 -18.16
CA ASP A 208 -26.58 -13.14 -18.12
C ASP A 208 -27.65 -12.19 -17.55
N HIS A 209 -27.24 -11.04 -16.98
CA HIS A 209 -28.17 -10.01 -16.49
C HIS A 209 -27.67 -8.62 -16.86
N ALA A 210 -28.05 -8.16 -18.02
CA ALA A 210 -28.30 -6.78 -18.37
C ALA A 210 -27.29 -5.75 -18.81
N GLY A 211 -27.57 -5.08 -19.67
CA GLY A 211 -27.69 -3.72 -20.18
C GLY A 211 -27.13 -2.52 -19.40
N GLY A 212 -25.97 -2.63 -18.78
CA GLY A 212 -25.28 -1.51 -18.14
C GLY A 212 -23.84 -1.39 -18.66
N HIS A 213 -23.67 -0.87 -19.87
CA HIS A 213 -22.35 -0.59 -20.44
C HIS A 213 -21.75 0.63 -19.72
N LEU A 214 -20.76 0.40 -18.83
CA LEU A 214 -19.93 1.51 -18.34
C LEU A 214 -19.17 2.11 -19.53
N PRO A 215 -19.30 3.42 -19.79
CA PRO A 215 -18.59 4.05 -20.90
C PRO A 215 -17.08 3.94 -20.69
N ALA A 216 -16.37 3.42 -21.70
CA ALA A 216 -14.91 3.38 -21.68
C ALA A 216 -14.35 4.81 -21.51
N PRO A 217 -13.35 5.02 -20.64
CA PRO A 217 -12.73 6.32 -20.49
C PRO A 217 -12.09 6.74 -21.81
N ARG A 218 -12.42 7.95 -22.27
CA ARG A 218 -11.78 8.52 -23.46
C ARG A 218 -10.29 8.63 -23.20
N SER A 219 -9.51 7.86 -23.95
CA SER A 219 -8.06 7.91 -23.92
C SER A 219 -7.58 9.28 -24.35
N LYS A 220 -7.08 10.07 -23.40
CA LYS A 220 -6.07 11.13 -23.58
C LYS A 220 -5.79 11.77 -22.22
N ASN A 221 -4.74 11.31 -21.55
CA ASN A 221 -3.68 12.17 -21.02
C ASN A 221 -2.62 11.32 -20.32
N LYS A 222 -1.43 11.37 -20.87
CA LYS A 222 -0.21 10.97 -20.17
C LYS A 222 -0.02 11.97 -19.01
N ILE A 223 -0.03 11.45 -17.78
CA ILE A 223 0.53 12.15 -16.62
C ILE A 223 1.89 11.54 -16.37
#